data_03cfbb52ced9022971f359199ef826cb
#
_entry.id   03cfbb52ced9022971f359199ef826cb
#
_cell.length_a   1.000
_cell.length_b   1.000
_cell.length_c   1.000
_cell.angle_alpha   90.00
_cell.angle_beta   90.00
_cell.angle_gamma   90.00
#
_symmetry.space_group_name_H-M   'P 1'
#
loop_
_entity.id
_entity.type
_entity.pdbx_description
1 polymer ?
#
loop_
_entity_poly.entity_id
_entity_poly.type
_entity_poly.pdbx_seq_one_letter_code
_entity_poly.pdbx_strand_id
1 'polypeptide(L)'
;MKRILITLSALLLIITAGYAQKNMFEKMPPNQRDSILIETAKNAVLKYAPGYYRDYKKPEVIFKGAASKDYRIKENRGRLFYQVTFFYDPLKEKHSLDYIVRVFIWADNGKASDMYFMNGWGFNIESAERKKSTRVVPFWIPQSKEGTPLPVDSSKIVPRKFKIYK
;
A
#
# COMPACT_ATOMS: atom_id res chain seq x y z
N MET A 1 49.73 17.37 -2.61
CA MET A 1 48.44 17.92 -2.16
C MET A 1 47.36 17.92 -3.25
N LYS A 2 47.57 18.42 -4.48
CA LYS A 2 46.54 18.43 -5.54
C LYS A 2 45.96 17.02 -5.88
N ARG A 3 46.80 15.96 -5.91
CA ARG A 3 46.30 14.59 -6.21
C ARG A 3 45.38 14.00 -5.13
N ILE A 4 45.62 14.32 -3.86
CA ILE A 4 44.77 13.88 -2.76
C ILE A 4 43.41 14.58 -2.78
N LEU A 5 43.36 15.86 -3.18
CA LEU A 5 42.10 16.61 -3.32
C LEU A 5 41.20 16.05 -4.44
N ILE A 6 41.83 15.61 -5.57
CA ILE A 6 41.08 15.04 -6.71
C ILE A 6 40.51 13.67 -6.35
N THR A 7 41.24 12.83 -5.63
CA THR A 7 40.75 11.52 -5.18
C THR A 7 39.65 11.65 -4.14
N LEU A 8 39.71 12.62 -3.21
CA LEU A 8 38.69 12.87 -2.23
C LEU A 8 37.39 13.41 -2.87
N SER A 9 37.50 14.31 -3.86
CA SER A 9 36.38 14.83 -4.63
C SER A 9 35.69 13.75 -5.47
N ALA A 10 36.44 12.85 -6.09
CA ALA A 10 35.88 11.72 -6.85
C ALA A 10 35.16 10.72 -5.91
N LEU A 11 35.70 10.46 -4.72
CA LEU A 11 35.07 9.59 -3.72
C LEU A 11 33.75 10.19 -3.20
N LEU A 12 33.70 11.50 -3.00
CA LEU A 12 32.48 12.20 -2.56
C LEU A 12 31.36 12.15 -3.63
N LEU A 13 31.71 12.24 -4.91
CA LEU A 13 30.79 12.13 -6.03
C LEU A 13 30.20 10.70 -6.17
N ILE A 14 30.96 9.67 -5.88
CA ILE A 14 30.49 8.27 -5.92
C ILE A 14 29.50 8.02 -4.78
N ILE A 15 29.71 8.60 -3.59
CA ILE A 15 28.83 8.42 -2.44
C ILE A 15 27.47 9.11 -2.67
N THR A 16 27.44 10.25 -3.34
CA THR A 16 26.17 10.97 -3.63
C THR A 16 25.36 10.31 -4.76
N ALA A 17 26.00 9.62 -5.70
CA ALA A 17 25.29 8.92 -6.78
C ALA A 17 24.52 7.66 -6.30
N GLY A 18 24.85 7.12 -5.13
CA GLY A 18 24.23 5.89 -4.60
C GLY A 18 22.84 6.06 -3.98
N TYR A 19 22.33 7.27 -3.81
CA TYR A 19 21.06 7.53 -3.10
C TYR A 19 19.93 8.08 -3.96
N ALA A 20 20.10 8.16 -5.27
CA ALA A 20 19.00 8.50 -6.15
C ALA A 20 17.98 7.35 -6.13
N GLN A 21 16.91 7.52 -5.36
CA GLN A 21 15.84 6.52 -5.29
C GLN A 21 15.22 6.34 -6.67
N LYS A 22 15.33 5.11 -7.19
CA LYS A 22 14.84 4.77 -8.52
C LYS A 22 13.31 4.78 -8.53
N ASN A 23 12.72 5.58 -9.40
CA ASN A 23 11.30 5.51 -9.73
C ASN A 23 11.15 4.96 -11.15
N MET A 24 10.73 3.70 -11.28
CA MET A 24 10.58 3.05 -12.59
C MET A 24 9.46 3.66 -13.44
N PHE A 25 8.55 4.38 -12.82
CA PHE A 25 7.38 4.98 -13.48
C PHE A 25 7.60 6.45 -13.89
N GLU A 26 8.74 7.05 -13.52
CA GLU A 26 8.99 8.49 -13.69
C GLU A 26 8.91 8.95 -15.17
N LYS A 27 9.41 8.11 -16.08
CA LYS A 27 9.44 8.41 -17.52
C LYS A 27 8.23 7.87 -18.29
N MET A 28 7.29 7.20 -17.59
CA MET A 28 6.11 6.65 -18.25
C MET A 28 5.04 7.72 -18.46
N PRO A 29 4.31 7.67 -19.59
CA PRO A 29 3.12 8.48 -19.77
C PRO A 29 2.12 8.22 -18.62
N PRO A 30 1.46 9.26 -18.06
CA PRO A 30 0.56 9.11 -16.91
C PRO A 30 -0.49 8.01 -17.07
N ASN A 31 -1.14 7.94 -18.23
CA ASN A 31 -2.17 6.94 -18.48
C ASN A 31 -1.63 5.49 -18.44
N GLN A 32 -0.44 5.27 -18.98
CA GLN A 32 0.20 3.94 -18.95
C GLN A 32 0.63 3.58 -17.54
N ARG A 33 1.26 4.50 -16.85
CA ARG A 33 1.67 4.34 -15.44
C ARG A 33 0.46 3.98 -14.57
N ASP A 34 -0.59 4.79 -14.66
CA ASP A 34 -1.78 4.64 -13.82
C ASP A 34 -2.49 3.30 -14.12
N SER A 35 -2.54 2.87 -15.37
CA SER A 35 -3.09 1.55 -15.73
C SER A 35 -2.32 0.41 -15.06
N ILE A 36 -0.99 0.45 -15.08
CA ILE A 36 -0.14 -0.58 -14.44
C ILE A 36 -0.35 -0.58 -12.92
N LEU A 37 -0.37 0.60 -12.31
CA LEU A 37 -0.55 0.74 -10.86
C LEU A 37 -1.94 0.28 -10.42
N ILE A 38 -2.99 0.62 -11.16
CA ILE A 38 -4.37 0.19 -10.88
C ILE A 38 -4.48 -1.34 -10.99
N GLU A 39 -3.92 -1.94 -12.04
CA GLU A 39 -3.96 -3.40 -12.22
C GLU A 39 -3.18 -4.13 -11.11
N THR A 40 -1.99 -3.62 -10.74
CA THR A 40 -1.22 -4.14 -9.60
C THR A 40 -2.02 -4.07 -8.30
N ALA A 41 -2.66 -2.94 -8.03
CA ALA A 41 -3.48 -2.75 -6.84
C ALA A 41 -4.71 -3.66 -6.84
N LYS A 42 -5.42 -3.77 -7.97
CA LYS A 42 -6.56 -4.66 -8.15
C LYS A 42 -6.19 -6.11 -7.85
N ASN A 43 -5.09 -6.60 -8.43
CA ASN A 43 -4.62 -7.96 -8.20
C ASN A 43 -4.27 -8.20 -6.73
N ALA A 44 -3.66 -7.23 -6.05
CA ALA A 44 -3.39 -7.33 -4.62
C ALA A 44 -4.68 -7.39 -3.79
N VAL A 45 -5.68 -6.55 -4.08
CA VAL A 45 -6.97 -6.55 -3.38
C VAL A 45 -7.69 -7.88 -3.62
N LEU A 46 -7.79 -8.34 -4.86
CA LEU A 46 -8.46 -9.61 -5.19
C LEU A 46 -7.80 -10.81 -4.53
N LYS A 47 -6.46 -10.80 -4.42
CA LYS A 47 -5.70 -11.89 -3.78
C LYS A 47 -5.84 -11.91 -2.25
N TYR A 48 -5.74 -10.76 -1.59
CA TYR A 48 -5.61 -10.70 -0.13
C TYR A 48 -6.86 -10.20 0.59
N ALA A 49 -7.73 -9.45 -0.08
CA ALA A 49 -8.89 -8.80 0.51
C ALA A 49 -10.06 -8.66 -0.50
N PRO A 50 -10.50 -9.76 -1.15
CA PRO A 50 -11.48 -9.69 -2.24
C PRO A 50 -12.80 -9.02 -1.84
N GLY A 51 -13.21 -9.14 -0.59
CA GLY A 51 -14.41 -8.48 -0.06
C GLY A 51 -14.36 -6.95 -0.08
N TYR A 52 -13.18 -6.36 -0.20
CA TYR A 52 -12.99 -4.91 -0.30
C TYR A 52 -12.88 -4.39 -1.73
N TYR A 53 -12.94 -5.26 -2.74
CA TYR A 53 -12.93 -4.79 -4.13
C TYR A 53 -14.29 -4.22 -4.52
N ARG A 54 -14.27 -3.02 -5.12
CA ARG A 54 -15.44 -2.35 -5.70
C ARG A 54 -15.06 -1.77 -7.05
N ASP A 55 -15.92 -2.00 -8.03
CA ASP A 55 -15.81 -1.44 -9.37
C ASP A 55 -16.84 -0.31 -9.56
N TYR A 56 -16.85 0.64 -8.62
CA TYR A 56 -17.79 1.76 -8.60
C TYR A 56 -17.37 2.88 -9.55
N LYS A 57 -16.12 3.27 -9.46
CA LYS A 57 -15.53 4.27 -10.34
C LYS A 57 -14.03 4.00 -10.53
N LYS A 58 -13.43 4.65 -11.53
CA LYS A 58 -11.98 4.54 -11.78
C LYS A 58 -11.19 4.86 -10.52
N PRO A 59 -10.27 3.99 -10.10
CA PRO A 59 -9.40 4.25 -8.95
C PRO A 59 -8.53 5.47 -9.16
N GLU A 60 -8.25 6.18 -8.07
CA GLU A 60 -7.34 7.33 -8.05
C GLU A 60 -5.91 6.87 -7.79
N VAL A 61 -4.96 7.41 -8.55
CA VAL A 61 -3.52 7.16 -8.40
C VAL A 61 -2.83 8.43 -7.96
N ILE A 62 -2.14 8.38 -6.82
CA ILE A 62 -1.39 9.51 -6.26
C ILE A 62 0.04 9.09 -5.97
N PHE A 63 1.03 9.89 -6.42
CA PHE A 63 2.40 9.77 -5.94
C PHE A 63 2.53 10.37 -4.55
N LYS A 64 2.94 9.57 -3.55
CA LYS A 64 3.02 10.00 -2.14
C LYS A 64 4.41 10.46 -1.71
N GLY A 65 5.43 10.26 -2.55
CA GLY A 65 6.81 10.59 -2.20
C GLY A 65 7.49 9.48 -1.39
N ALA A 66 8.33 9.86 -0.45
CA ALA A 66 9.14 8.92 0.32
C ALA A 66 8.42 8.40 1.56
N ALA A 67 8.61 7.12 1.85
CA ALA A 67 8.16 6.51 3.10
C ALA A 67 8.85 7.19 4.29
N SER A 68 8.07 7.45 5.34
CA SER A 68 8.50 8.17 6.54
C SER A 68 9.70 7.49 7.22
N LYS A 69 10.47 8.28 7.99
CA LYS A 69 11.55 7.79 8.87
C LYS A 69 11.05 6.80 9.94
N ASP A 70 9.76 6.88 10.28
CA ASP A 70 9.11 6.01 11.26
C ASP A 70 8.44 4.79 10.62
N TYR A 71 8.63 4.59 9.30
CA TYR A 71 8.07 3.43 8.63
C TYR A 71 8.49 2.14 9.32
N ARG A 72 7.53 1.23 9.54
CA ARG A 72 7.68 0.04 10.38
C ARG A 72 8.83 -0.87 9.97
N ILE A 73 9.03 -1.02 8.67
CA ILE A 73 10.13 -1.82 8.10
C ILE A 73 11.26 -0.85 7.80
N LYS A 74 12.37 -0.94 8.53
CA LYS A 74 13.49 0.01 8.46
C LYS A 74 14.09 0.12 7.05
N GLU A 75 14.18 -1.00 6.35
CA GLU A 75 14.73 -1.12 5.00
C GLU A 75 13.88 -0.38 3.94
N ASN A 76 12.61 -0.13 4.25
CA ASN A 76 11.67 0.57 3.37
C ASN A 76 11.61 2.09 3.64
N ARG A 77 12.32 2.58 4.65
CA ARG A 77 12.36 4.01 4.98
C ARG A 77 12.97 4.80 3.83
N GLY A 78 12.30 5.87 3.48
CA GLY A 78 12.71 6.71 2.38
C GLY A 78 12.36 6.16 0.99
N ARG A 79 11.93 4.92 0.80
CA ARG A 79 11.48 4.41 -0.51
C ARG A 79 10.30 5.21 -1.03
N LEU A 80 10.32 5.48 -2.32
CA LEU A 80 9.23 6.18 -3.01
C LEU A 80 8.06 5.23 -3.24
N PHE A 81 6.83 5.76 -3.13
CA PHE A 81 5.64 4.94 -3.37
C PHE A 81 4.48 5.73 -3.98
N TYR A 82 3.59 4.98 -4.63
CA TYR A 82 2.29 5.41 -5.11
C TYR A 82 1.19 4.86 -4.22
N GLN A 83 0.08 5.59 -4.14
CA GLN A 83 -1.16 5.15 -3.52
C GLN A 83 -2.22 4.99 -4.60
N VAL A 84 -2.87 3.84 -4.63
CA VAL A 84 -4.07 3.59 -5.44
C VAL A 84 -5.27 3.47 -4.53
N THR A 85 -6.29 4.30 -4.75
CA THR A 85 -7.49 4.35 -3.92
C THR A 85 -8.68 3.81 -4.68
N PHE A 86 -9.34 2.79 -4.12
CA PHE A 86 -10.63 2.28 -4.59
C PHE A 86 -11.75 2.86 -3.74
N PHE A 87 -12.84 3.18 -4.41
CA PHE A 87 -14.01 3.82 -3.79
C PHE A 87 -15.21 2.89 -3.78
N TYR A 88 -16.13 3.09 -2.85
CA TYR A 88 -17.44 2.47 -2.81
C TYR A 88 -18.52 3.43 -3.33
N ASP A 89 -19.70 2.89 -3.65
CA ASP A 89 -20.85 3.67 -4.05
C ASP A 89 -21.56 4.22 -2.78
N PRO A 90 -21.54 5.52 -2.50
CA PRO A 90 -22.14 6.09 -1.31
C PRO A 90 -23.67 6.00 -1.27
N LEU A 91 -24.31 5.65 -2.40
CA LEU A 91 -25.74 5.35 -2.45
C LEU A 91 -26.07 3.93 -1.98
N LYS A 92 -25.08 3.02 -2.03
CA LYS A 92 -25.26 1.60 -1.67
C LYS A 92 -24.62 1.25 -0.33
N GLU A 93 -23.52 1.93 0.03
CA GLU A 93 -22.74 1.62 1.22
C GLU A 93 -22.44 2.92 1.98
N LYS A 94 -22.39 2.86 3.32
CA LYS A 94 -21.98 3.98 4.18
C LYS A 94 -20.82 3.54 5.06
N HIS A 95 -19.71 4.23 4.94
CA HIS A 95 -18.49 3.98 5.73
C HIS A 95 -17.98 5.28 6.35
N SER A 96 -17.12 5.18 7.37
CA SER A 96 -16.56 6.35 8.05
C SER A 96 -15.54 7.11 7.21
N LEU A 97 -14.96 6.45 6.20
CA LEU A 97 -13.99 7.03 5.27
C LEU A 97 -14.58 7.02 3.86
N ASP A 98 -14.10 7.90 3.00
CA ASP A 98 -14.55 8.09 1.62
C ASP A 98 -14.04 7.05 0.61
N TYR A 99 -13.27 6.06 1.09
CA TYR A 99 -12.70 4.98 0.29
C TYR A 99 -12.99 3.61 0.92
N ILE A 100 -12.88 2.56 0.11
CA ILE A 100 -13.01 1.17 0.60
C ILE A 100 -11.65 0.56 0.93
N VAL A 101 -10.66 0.74 0.06
CA VAL A 101 -9.29 0.28 0.26
C VAL A 101 -8.29 1.18 -0.47
N ARG A 102 -7.15 1.42 0.17
CA ARG A 102 -5.97 2.06 -0.41
C ARG A 102 -4.84 1.05 -0.48
N VAL A 103 -4.19 0.96 -1.62
CA VAL A 103 -3.04 0.07 -1.83
C VAL A 103 -1.80 0.92 -2.06
N PHE A 104 -0.73 0.63 -1.36
CA PHE A 104 0.57 1.25 -1.55
C PHE A 104 1.45 0.38 -2.43
N ILE A 105 2.13 1.00 -3.38
CA ILE A 105 2.97 0.35 -4.40
C ILE A 105 4.31 1.05 -4.45
N TRP A 106 5.39 0.28 -4.29
CA TRP A 106 6.74 0.83 -4.39
C TRP A 106 7.05 1.34 -5.78
N ALA A 107 7.63 2.54 -5.87
CA ALA A 107 7.98 3.16 -7.14
C ALA A 107 9.19 2.52 -7.83
N ASP A 108 10.04 1.83 -7.09
CA ASP A 108 11.28 1.22 -7.58
C ASP A 108 11.09 -0.14 -8.25
N ASN A 109 10.03 -0.88 -7.89
CA ASN A 109 9.82 -2.24 -8.37
C ASN A 109 8.35 -2.57 -8.73
N GLY A 110 7.43 -1.62 -8.57
CA GLY A 110 6.01 -1.78 -8.90
C GLY A 110 5.25 -2.79 -8.04
N LYS A 111 5.80 -3.26 -6.91
CA LYS A 111 5.14 -4.23 -6.04
C LYS A 111 4.26 -3.56 -5.00
N ALA A 112 3.08 -4.14 -4.77
CA ALA A 112 2.23 -3.73 -3.65
C ALA A 112 2.89 -4.07 -2.31
N SER A 113 2.86 -3.13 -1.37
CA SER A 113 3.49 -3.25 -0.04
C SER A 113 2.48 -3.40 1.08
N ASP A 114 1.48 -2.55 1.08
CA ASP A 114 0.48 -2.45 2.14
C ASP A 114 -0.91 -2.14 1.58
N MET A 115 -1.94 -2.53 2.34
CA MET A 115 -3.31 -2.09 2.12
C MET A 115 -3.85 -1.46 3.39
N TYR A 116 -4.65 -0.40 3.24
CA TYR A 116 -5.41 0.23 4.31
C TYR A 116 -6.88 0.26 3.95
N PHE A 117 -7.73 -0.20 4.88
CA PHE A 117 -9.16 -0.36 4.67
C PHE A 117 -9.95 0.78 5.31
N MET A 118 -11.18 0.98 4.84
CA MET A 118 -12.11 2.02 5.30
C MET A 118 -12.36 2.01 6.82
N ASN A 119 -12.07 0.91 7.51
CA ASN A 119 -12.21 0.74 8.95
C ASN A 119 -10.92 1.08 9.74
N GLY A 120 -9.91 1.69 9.10
CA GLY A 120 -8.64 2.04 9.69
C GLY A 120 -7.64 0.87 9.85
N TRP A 121 -7.99 -0.33 9.42
CA TRP A 121 -7.08 -1.48 9.48
C TRP A 121 -6.08 -1.45 8.35
N GLY A 122 -4.89 -1.98 8.64
CA GLY A 122 -3.83 -2.18 7.66
C GLY A 122 -3.44 -3.65 7.50
N PHE A 123 -3.06 -4.02 6.28
CA PHE A 123 -2.52 -5.34 5.95
C PHE A 123 -1.19 -5.17 5.21
N ASN A 124 -0.12 -5.74 5.76
CA ASN A 124 1.20 -5.68 5.13
C ASN A 124 1.40 -6.87 4.21
N ILE A 125 1.40 -6.62 2.91
CA ILE A 125 1.52 -7.62 1.84
C ILE A 125 2.90 -8.26 1.86
N GLU A 126 3.97 -7.47 1.99
CA GLU A 126 5.34 -7.99 2.00
C GLU A 126 5.57 -9.00 3.13
N SER A 127 4.99 -8.72 4.30
CA SER A 127 5.05 -9.65 5.43
C SER A 127 4.29 -10.94 5.17
N ALA A 128 3.13 -10.85 4.49
CA ALA A 128 2.34 -12.00 4.11
C ALA A 128 3.08 -12.86 3.07
N GLU A 129 3.69 -12.23 2.07
CA GLU A 129 4.46 -12.93 1.03
C GLU A 129 5.69 -13.62 1.60
N ARG A 130 6.47 -12.93 2.45
CA ARG A 130 7.63 -13.54 3.14
C ARG A 130 7.24 -14.77 3.95
N LYS A 131 6.07 -14.76 4.57
CA LYS A 131 5.54 -15.88 5.37
C LYS A 131 4.81 -16.93 4.53
N LYS A 132 4.75 -16.77 3.20
CA LYS A 132 3.94 -17.60 2.29
C LYS A 132 2.50 -17.75 2.79
N SER A 133 1.93 -16.69 3.34
CA SER A 133 0.61 -16.70 3.95
C SER A 133 -0.47 -16.70 2.87
N THR A 134 -1.36 -17.67 2.90
CA THR A 134 -2.57 -17.73 2.07
C THR A 134 -3.75 -16.98 2.70
N ARG A 135 -3.51 -16.25 3.78
CA ARG A 135 -4.56 -15.59 4.55
C ARG A 135 -5.23 -14.48 3.75
N VAL A 136 -6.54 -14.60 3.62
CA VAL A 136 -7.42 -13.53 3.09
C VAL A 136 -7.91 -12.67 4.26
N VAL A 137 -7.93 -11.35 4.07
CA VAL A 137 -8.51 -10.40 5.02
C VAL A 137 -10.03 -10.47 4.89
N PRO A 138 -10.76 -10.88 5.94
CA PRO A 138 -12.21 -10.94 5.87
C PRO A 138 -12.78 -9.52 5.75
N PHE A 139 -13.84 -9.36 4.96
CA PHE A 139 -14.57 -8.11 4.91
C PHE A 139 -15.26 -7.90 6.26
N TRP A 140 -14.96 -6.80 6.91
CA TRP A 140 -15.55 -6.44 8.19
C TRP A 140 -16.28 -5.11 8.08
N ILE A 141 -17.58 -5.15 8.25
CA ILE A 141 -18.42 -3.96 8.37
C ILE A 141 -18.49 -3.65 9.87
N PRO A 142 -18.11 -2.43 10.33
CA PRO A 142 -18.41 -2.01 11.68
C PRO A 142 -19.92 -2.11 11.89
N GLN A 143 -20.36 -2.79 12.94
CA GLN A 143 -21.76 -2.83 13.30
C GLN A 143 -22.21 -1.39 13.59
N SER A 144 -23.02 -0.80 12.73
CA SER A 144 -23.83 0.32 13.14
C SER A 144 -24.78 -0.20 14.21
N LYS A 145 -25.08 0.60 15.23
CA LYS A 145 -26.00 0.21 16.33
C LYS A 145 -27.41 -0.17 15.84
N GLU A 146 -27.69 -0.07 14.55
CA GLU A 146 -29.02 -0.21 13.93
C GLU A 146 -29.08 -1.26 12.79
N GLY A 147 -28.07 -2.03 12.54
CA GLY A 147 -28.07 -3.01 11.43
C GLY A 147 -27.89 -4.45 11.88
N THR A 148 -28.81 -5.31 11.46
CA THR A 148 -28.65 -6.77 11.60
C THR A 148 -27.39 -7.21 10.85
N PRO A 149 -26.43 -7.91 11.49
CA PRO A 149 -25.22 -8.34 10.81
C PRO A 149 -25.56 -9.35 9.71
N LEU A 150 -24.99 -9.16 8.52
CA LEU A 150 -24.95 -10.23 7.54
C LEU A 150 -24.21 -11.43 8.17
N PRO A 151 -24.69 -12.66 7.99
CA PRO A 151 -24.08 -13.83 8.58
C PRO A 151 -22.67 -14.00 8.04
N VAL A 152 -21.69 -13.68 8.87
CA VAL A 152 -20.28 -13.97 8.60
C VAL A 152 -20.05 -15.40 9.09
N ASP A 153 -19.53 -16.26 8.24
CA ASP A 153 -19.13 -17.61 8.63
C ASP A 153 -18.06 -17.51 9.73
N SER A 154 -18.54 -17.61 10.98
CA SER A 154 -17.73 -17.45 12.19
C SER A 154 -16.65 -18.54 12.34
N SER A 155 -16.75 -19.66 11.62
CA SER A 155 -15.76 -20.74 11.64
C SER A 155 -14.40 -20.33 11.04
N LYS A 156 -14.36 -19.23 10.27
CA LYS A 156 -13.14 -18.70 9.62
C LYS A 156 -12.52 -17.50 10.33
N ILE A 157 -13.11 -17.03 11.42
CA ILE A 157 -12.59 -15.89 12.20
C ILE A 157 -11.65 -16.41 13.27
N VAL A 158 -10.34 -16.27 13.06
CA VAL A 158 -9.35 -16.47 14.11
C VAL A 158 -9.19 -15.17 14.88
N PRO A 159 -9.61 -15.12 16.18
CA PRO A 159 -9.46 -13.91 16.98
C PRO A 159 -7.97 -13.59 17.17
N ARG A 160 -7.53 -12.39 16.80
CA ARG A 160 -6.20 -11.88 17.15
C ARG A 160 -6.29 -10.97 18.37
N LYS A 161 -5.50 -11.26 19.40
CA LYS A 161 -5.18 -10.28 20.43
C LYS A 161 -4.30 -9.19 19.80
N PHE A 162 -4.82 -7.98 19.69
CA PHE A 162 -4.06 -6.82 19.23
C PHE A 162 -3.41 -6.13 20.43
N LYS A 163 -2.08 -5.88 20.35
CA LYS A 163 -1.44 -4.92 21.23
C LYS A 163 -1.71 -3.53 20.64
N ILE A 164 -2.51 -2.75 21.34
CA ILE A 164 -2.64 -1.31 21.06
C ILE A 164 -1.39 -0.66 21.64
N TYR A 165 -0.53 -0.15 20.78
CA TYR A 165 0.55 0.72 21.23
C TYR A 165 -0.03 2.13 21.36
N LYS A 166 -0.03 2.63 22.60
CA LYS A 166 -0.30 4.04 22.90
C LYS A 166 0.87 4.88 22.45
#